data_42d077bf070cf8fe07f6d477a5eece87
#
_entry.id   42d077bf070cf8fe07f6d477a5eece87
#
_cell.length_a   1.000
_cell.length_b   1.000
_cell.length_c   1.000
_cell.angle_alpha   90.00
_cell.angle_beta   90.00
_cell.angle_gamma   90.00
#
_symmetry.space_group_name_H-M   'P 1'
#
loop_
_entity.id
_entity.type
_entity.pdbx_description
1 polymer ?
#
loop_
_entity_poly.entity_id
_entity_poly.type
_entity_poly.pdbx_seq_one_letter_code
_entity_poly.pdbx_strand_id
1 'polypeptide(L)'
;MTLQEINKAYNRIVGSLDSKELKNAFDSLQALIAGSREYSFQDKLNELQDTYKYMLRYRIEGAKDPMQEQIYNNLQASTYELADSVKQKAVAVESPLSYYSLSLIHISEPTRP
;
A
#
# COMPACT_ATOMS: atom_id res chain seq x y z
N MET A 1 -15.04 0.64 7.31
CA MET A 1 -14.76 -0.06 6.03
C MET A 1 -14.93 -1.55 6.25
N THR A 2 -15.69 -2.22 5.42
CA THR A 2 -15.89 -3.67 5.53
C THR A 2 -14.72 -4.44 4.95
N LEU A 3 -14.61 -5.73 5.28
CA LEU A 3 -13.56 -6.57 4.71
C LEU A 3 -13.62 -6.60 3.19
N GLN A 4 -14.82 -6.62 2.63
CA GLN A 4 -15.02 -6.60 1.20
C GLN A 4 -14.50 -5.30 0.58
N GLU A 5 -14.77 -4.18 1.23
CA GLU A 5 -14.27 -2.88 0.78
C GLU A 5 -12.74 -2.79 0.86
N ILE A 6 -12.16 -3.37 1.91
CA ILE A 6 -10.71 -3.43 2.07
C ILE A 6 -10.08 -4.21 0.91
N ASN A 7 -10.63 -5.38 0.61
CA ASN A 7 -10.14 -6.21 -0.48
C ASN A 7 -10.29 -5.51 -1.83
N LYS A 8 -11.41 -4.83 -2.03
CA LYS A 8 -11.66 -4.08 -3.25
C LYS A 8 -10.65 -2.95 -3.45
N ALA A 9 -10.39 -2.21 -2.38
CA ALA A 9 -9.42 -1.12 -2.41
C ALA A 9 -8.02 -1.65 -2.70
N TYR A 10 -7.64 -2.73 -2.04
CA TYR A 10 -6.34 -3.35 -2.25
C TYR A 10 -6.19 -3.83 -3.70
N ASN A 11 -7.20 -4.47 -4.26
CA ASN A 11 -7.18 -4.94 -5.64
C ASN A 11 -7.07 -3.79 -6.63
N ARG A 12 -7.70 -2.65 -6.33
CA ARG A 12 -7.55 -1.44 -7.15
C ARG A 12 -6.12 -0.93 -7.13
N ILE A 13 -5.50 -0.94 -5.95
CA ILE A 13 -4.10 -0.51 -5.81
C ILE A 13 -3.20 -1.40 -6.66
N VAL A 14 -3.35 -2.70 -6.53
CA VAL A 14 -2.55 -3.67 -7.28
C VAL A 14 -2.78 -3.49 -8.80
N GLY A 15 -4.03 -3.38 -9.22
CA GLY A 15 -4.36 -3.17 -10.62
C GLY A 15 -3.79 -1.88 -11.17
N SER A 16 -3.85 -0.82 -10.38
CA SER A 16 -3.29 0.48 -10.79
C SER A 16 -1.77 0.42 -10.90
N LEU A 17 -1.11 -0.30 -9.99
CA LEU A 17 0.35 -0.47 -10.06
C LEU A 17 0.74 -1.29 -11.28
N ASP A 18 0.00 -2.34 -11.59
CA ASP A 18 0.26 -3.16 -12.77
C ASP A 18 0.04 -2.40 -14.06
N SER A 19 -0.92 -1.47 -14.06
CA SER A 19 -1.21 -0.61 -15.22
C SER A 19 -0.34 0.63 -15.28
N LYS A 20 0.58 0.79 -14.35
CA LYS A 20 1.46 1.96 -14.24
C LYS A 20 0.70 3.25 -13.98
N GLU A 21 -0.43 3.15 -13.29
CA GLU A 21 -1.24 4.30 -12.91
C GLU A 21 -1.00 4.62 -11.43
N LEU A 22 0.19 5.07 -11.14
CA LEU A 22 0.65 5.27 -9.77
C LEU A 22 -0.22 6.26 -8.98
N LYS A 23 -0.69 7.31 -9.65
CA LYS A 23 -1.56 8.29 -9.02
C LYS A 23 -2.86 7.64 -8.51
N ASN A 24 -3.46 6.78 -9.33
CA ASN A 24 -4.68 6.07 -8.95
C ASN A 24 -4.42 5.12 -7.78
N ALA A 25 -3.24 4.49 -7.77
CA ALA A 25 -2.84 3.65 -6.66
C ALA A 25 -2.75 4.46 -5.37
N PHE A 26 -2.18 5.65 -5.42
CA PHE A 26 -2.09 6.53 -4.26
C PHE A 26 -3.47 6.95 -3.75
N ASP A 27 -4.39 7.28 -4.65
CA ASP A 27 -5.75 7.66 -4.27
C ASP A 27 -6.48 6.53 -3.55
N SER A 28 -6.36 5.31 -4.08
CA SER A 28 -6.97 4.14 -3.46
C SER A 28 -6.30 3.82 -2.12
N LEU A 29 -5.00 3.98 -2.05
CA LEU A 29 -4.24 3.75 -0.83
C LEU A 29 -4.61 4.76 0.26
N GLN A 30 -4.86 6.02 -0.13
CA GLN A 30 -5.32 7.04 0.80
C GLN A 30 -6.63 6.63 1.47
N ALA A 31 -7.57 6.11 0.69
CA ALA A 31 -8.84 5.63 1.22
C ALA A 31 -8.64 4.45 2.16
N LEU A 32 -7.74 3.55 1.82
CA LEU A 32 -7.45 2.38 2.64
C LEU A 32 -6.79 2.78 3.97
N ILE A 33 -5.89 3.74 3.94
CA ILE A 33 -5.25 4.27 5.16
C ILE A 33 -6.30 4.87 6.10
N ALA A 34 -7.24 5.62 5.56
CA ALA A 34 -8.33 6.19 6.35
C ALA A 34 -9.15 5.08 7.02
N GLY A 35 -9.40 3.98 6.31
CA GLY A 35 -10.10 2.84 6.86
C GLY A 35 -9.32 2.07 7.91
N SER A 36 -8.00 2.10 7.86
CA SER A 36 -7.14 1.39 8.80
C SER A 36 -7.04 2.09 10.15
N ARG A 37 -7.34 3.39 10.20
CA ARG A 37 -7.21 4.24 11.38
C ARG A 37 -5.78 4.32 11.91
N GLU A 38 -4.80 4.00 11.09
CA GLU A 38 -3.40 4.08 11.47
C GLU A 38 -2.74 5.22 10.70
N TYR A 39 -2.60 6.35 11.34
CA TYR A 39 -2.17 7.57 10.67
C TYR A 39 -0.68 7.63 10.34
N SER A 40 0.12 6.74 10.92
CA SER A 40 1.54 6.66 10.58
C SER A 40 1.77 6.29 9.12
N PHE A 41 0.83 5.57 8.51
CA PHE A 41 0.90 5.24 7.09
C PHE A 41 0.75 6.47 6.19
N GLN A 42 0.07 7.51 6.68
CA GLN A 42 -0.12 8.74 5.93
C GLN A 42 1.21 9.43 5.65
N ASP A 43 2.11 9.43 6.61
CA ASP A 43 3.43 10.03 6.44
C ASP A 43 4.21 9.31 5.33
N LYS A 44 4.13 7.99 5.32
CA LYS A 44 4.77 7.19 4.27
C LYS A 44 4.18 7.46 2.90
N LEU A 45 2.86 7.56 2.83
CA LEU A 45 2.18 7.87 1.57
C LEU A 45 2.57 9.27 1.08
N ASN A 46 2.65 10.23 1.99
CA ASN A 46 3.07 11.59 1.63
C ASN A 46 4.47 11.61 1.05
N GLU A 47 5.39 10.85 1.62
CA GLU A 47 6.74 10.72 1.08
C GLU A 47 6.75 10.16 -0.33
N LEU A 48 5.95 9.10 -0.56
CA LEU A 48 5.85 8.49 -1.88
C LEU A 48 5.26 9.45 -2.89
N GLN A 49 4.23 10.20 -2.51
CA GLN A 49 3.60 11.19 -3.37
C GLN A 49 4.57 12.32 -3.71
N ASP A 50 5.35 12.78 -2.76
CA ASP A 50 6.34 13.83 -2.98
C ASP A 50 7.44 13.35 -3.94
N THR A 51 7.92 12.14 -3.76
CA THR A 51 8.91 11.55 -4.66
C THR A 51 8.35 11.41 -6.08
N TYR A 52 7.09 11.04 -6.20
CA TYR A 52 6.43 10.92 -7.50
C TYR A 52 6.31 12.27 -8.19
N LYS A 53 5.91 13.32 -7.45
CA LYS A 53 5.82 14.68 -7.99
C LYS A 53 7.18 15.18 -8.46
N TYR A 54 8.20 14.90 -7.68
CA TYR A 54 9.57 15.24 -8.03
C TYR A 54 10.00 14.56 -9.34
N MET A 55 9.73 13.28 -9.45
CA MET A 55 10.02 12.51 -10.65
C MET A 55 9.30 13.07 -11.87
N LEU A 56 8.01 13.43 -11.74
CA LEU A 56 7.25 14.00 -12.83
C LEU A 56 7.81 15.33 -13.31
N ARG A 57 8.32 16.12 -12.38
CA ARG A 57 8.90 17.42 -12.71
C ARG A 57 10.11 17.26 -13.63
N TYR A 58 10.95 16.27 -13.39
CA TYR A 58 12.09 15.98 -14.26
C TYR A 58 11.66 15.36 -15.58
N ARG A 59 10.61 14.55 -15.55
CA ARG A 59 10.11 13.88 -16.73
C ARG A 59 9.62 14.87 -17.81
N ILE A 60 9.10 16.00 -17.39
CA ILE A 60 8.57 17.02 -18.29
C ILE A 60 9.68 17.60 -19.19
N GLU A 61 10.91 17.51 -18.79
CA GLU A 61 12.04 18.02 -19.57
C GLU A 61 12.48 17.08 -20.68
N GLY A 62 11.77 15.97 -20.87
CA GLY A 62 11.94 15.14 -22.06
C GLY A 62 13.10 14.17 -22.08
N ALA A 63 13.85 14.07 -21.03
CA ALA A 63 14.97 13.16 -20.97
C ALA A 63 14.53 11.77 -20.49
N LYS A 64 14.78 10.75 -21.29
CA LYS A 64 14.63 9.38 -20.84
C LYS A 64 15.85 9.06 -20.01
N ASP A 65 15.72 9.20 -18.73
CA ASP A 65 16.81 8.93 -17.80
C ASP A 65 16.60 7.56 -17.17
N PRO A 66 17.59 6.65 -17.26
CA PRO A 66 17.49 5.35 -16.58
C PRO A 66 17.26 5.49 -15.07
N MET A 67 17.75 6.58 -14.48
CA MET A 67 17.52 6.86 -13.07
C MET A 67 16.04 7.11 -12.76
N GLN A 68 15.31 7.76 -13.66
CA GLN A 68 13.87 7.97 -13.47
C GLN A 68 13.09 6.68 -13.49
N GLU A 69 13.48 5.76 -14.37
CA GLU A 69 12.86 4.45 -14.42
C GLU A 69 13.11 3.68 -13.13
N GLN A 70 14.32 3.77 -12.60
CA GLN A 70 14.65 3.14 -11.33
C GLN A 70 13.84 3.73 -10.18
N ILE A 71 13.71 5.06 -10.14
CA ILE A 71 12.89 5.74 -9.14
C ILE A 71 11.44 5.27 -9.23
N TYR A 72 10.91 5.17 -10.45
CA TYR A 72 9.55 4.70 -10.66
C TYR A 72 9.37 3.28 -10.15
N ASN A 73 10.29 2.38 -10.45
CA ASN A 73 10.25 1.00 -9.99
C ASN A 73 10.32 0.91 -8.47
N ASN A 74 11.15 1.74 -7.86
CA ASN A 74 11.25 1.81 -6.40
C ASN A 74 9.96 2.32 -5.77
N LEU A 75 9.34 3.34 -6.38
CA LEU A 75 8.05 3.85 -5.93
C LEU A 75 6.97 2.79 -6.01
N GLN A 76 6.95 2.05 -7.11
CA GLN A 76 5.98 0.97 -7.30
C GLN A 76 6.14 -0.10 -6.22
N ALA A 77 7.36 -0.54 -5.96
CA ALA A 77 7.64 -1.54 -4.94
C ALA A 77 7.28 -1.04 -3.54
N SER A 78 7.63 0.20 -3.23
CA SER A 78 7.33 0.80 -1.93
C SER A 78 5.83 0.96 -1.73
N THR A 79 5.11 1.32 -2.79
CA THR A 79 3.65 1.45 -2.74
C THR A 79 3.00 0.10 -2.50
N TYR A 80 3.51 -0.96 -3.11
CA TYR A 80 3.04 -2.32 -2.87
C TYR A 80 3.21 -2.71 -1.41
N GLU A 81 4.40 -2.48 -0.86
CA GLU A 81 4.68 -2.81 0.54
C GLU A 81 3.78 -2.04 1.49
N LEU A 82 3.60 -0.75 1.23
CA LEU A 82 2.73 0.08 2.05
C LEU A 82 1.29 -0.41 1.97
N ALA A 83 0.81 -0.71 0.78
CA ALA A 83 -0.56 -1.19 0.58
C ALA A 83 -0.79 -2.49 1.33
N ASP A 84 0.17 -3.41 1.30
CA ASP A 84 0.07 -4.67 2.01
C ASP A 84 0.00 -4.46 3.53
N SER A 85 0.86 -3.58 4.06
CA SER A 85 0.86 -3.25 5.49
C SER A 85 -0.45 -2.60 5.91
N VAL A 86 -0.95 -1.66 5.11
CA VAL A 86 -2.21 -0.97 5.41
C VAL A 86 -3.38 -1.96 5.36
N LYS A 87 -3.39 -2.85 4.38
CA LYS A 87 -4.42 -3.88 4.27
C LYS A 87 -4.46 -4.75 5.51
N GLN A 88 -3.30 -5.23 5.97
CA GLN A 88 -3.22 -6.06 7.16
C GLN A 88 -3.77 -5.34 8.39
N LYS A 89 -3.43 -4.08 8.54
CA LYS A 89 -3.91 -3.28 9.66
C LYS A 89 -5.41 -3.05 9.57
N ALA A 90 -5.91 -2.74 8.40
CA ALA A 90 -7.34 -2.50 8.18
C ALA A 90 -8.16 -3.76 8.47
N VAL A 91 -7.67 -4.93 8.06
CA VAL A 91 -8.32 -6.20 8.35
C VAL A 91 -8.34 -6.46 9.85
N ALA A 92 -7.24 -6.19 10.55
CA ALA A 92 -7.16 -6.37 11.98
C ALA A 92 -8.15 -5.49 12.73
N VAL A 93 -8.33 -4.24 12.27
CA VAL A 93 -9.29 -3.32 12.87
C VAL A 93 -10.73 -3.78 12.64
N GLU A 94 -11.02 -4.29 11.44
CA GLU A 94 -12.37 -4.66 11.06
C GLU A 94 -12.79 -6.03 11.62
N SER A 95 -11.85 -6.95 11.79
CA SER A 95 -12.13 -8.30 12.26
C SER A 95 -11.10 -8.78 13.26
N PRO A 96 -10.98 -8.13 14.42
CA PRO A 96 -9.94 -8.48 15.38
C PRO A 96 -10.04 -9.91 15.91
N LEU A 97 -11.25 -10.42 16.09
CA LEU A 97 -11.40 -11.79 16.59
C LEU A 97 -10.91 -12.81 15.58
N SER A 98 -11.22 -12.62 14.33
CA SER A 98 -10.73 -13.51 13.27
C SER A 98 -9.20 -13.46 13.16
N TYR A 99 -8.65 -12.28 13.32
CA TYR A 99 -7.21 -12.09 13.29
C TYR A 99 -6.53 -12.86 14.43
N TYR A 100 -7.05 -12.72 15.64
CA TYR A 100 -6.51 -13.42 16.80
C TYR A 100 -6.65 -14.93 16.68
N SER A 101 -7.74 -15.40 16.13
CA SER A 101 -7.93 -16.83 15.91
C SER A 101 -6.89 -17.42 14.98
N LEU A 102 -6.61 -16.74 13.90
CA LEU A 102 -5.56 -17.16 12.97
C LEU A 102 -4.19 -17.12 13.62
N SER A 103 -3.93 -16.10 14.39
CA SER A 103 -2.68 -15.95 15.09
C SER A 103 -2.47 -17.07 16.10
N LEU A 104 -3.50 -17.45 16.84
CA LEU A 104 -3.44 -18.54 17.79
C LEU A 104 -3.20 -19.89 17.11
N ILE A 105 -3.79 -20.10 15.98
CA ILE A 105 -3.57 -21.32 15.22
C ILE A 105 -2.10 -21.44 14.79
N HIS A 106 -1.53 -20.35 14.33
CA HIS A 106 -0.13 -20.33 13.96
C HIS A 106 0.80 -20.52 15.13
N ILE A 107 0.46 -19.93 16.26
CA ILE A 107 1.29 -20.05 17.46
C ILE A 107 1.25 -21.45 18.04
N SER A 108 0.13 -22.10 17.94
CA SER A 108 0.02 -23.42 18.47
C SER A 108 0.77 -24.44 17.67
N GLU A 109 1.42 -23.99 16.65
CA GLU A 109 2.24 -24.79 16.01
C GLU A 109 3.50 -24.86 16.54
N PRO A 110 3.91 -24.59 17.03
CA PRO A 110 4.96 -25.11 17.45
C PRO A 110 5.44 -24.88 18.51
N THR A 111 5.23 -24.35 18.34
CA THR A 111 5.28 -24.22 19.00
C THR A 111 5.15 -24.49 19.68
N ARG A 112 5.15 -24.53 19.57
CA ARG A 112 4.83 -24.65 20.23
C ARG A 112 4.66 -25.38 20.53
N PRO A 113 5.05 -25.69 20.31
CA PRO A 113 4.56 -26.34 20.95
C PRO A 113 4.59 -26.40 22.03
#